data_81427732d0692727ea0db834db4eedb4
#
_entry.id   81427732d0692727ea0db834db4eedb4
#
_cell.length_a   1.000
_cell.length_b   1.000
_cell.length_c   1.000
_cell.angle_alpha   90.00
_cell.angle_beta   90.00
_cell.angle_gamma   90.00
#
_symmetry.space_group_name_H-M   'P 1'
#
loop_
_entity.id
_entity.type
_entity.pdbx_description
1 polymer ?
#
loop_
_entity_poly.entity_id
_entity_poly.type
_entity_poly.pdbx_seq_one_letter_code
_entity_poly.pdbx_strand_id
1 'polypeptide(L)'
;MKNRRITNLGLTAIAVLATCAVNIIQAQEIAAEISTPVETLLIDSSILDKAMDVIGSKNNASAATQAEISRLANAASSSYEEFKRENDNLEALLVLNAGFRKSISIQEQNIASLDQSIANVEIVTREIPLLMDKMLSSIEQFIALDYPFHVDERANRISFARAAIDNPDVSIAEKFRQVLVMYQTENSYGRTTETYSDTIVINGAERDVNIARIGRVALMYQTTDRQVTGAWDNNAREWVELPAGDYRTAIQSAIRVASQLDAPRIIELPVLAPEAAQ
;
A
#
# COMPACT_ATOMS: atom_id res chain seq x y z
N MET A 1 -25.79 -15.29 -8.08
CA MET A 1 -27.04 -15.80 -8.69
C MET A 1 -27.01 -17.32 -8.67
N LYS A 2 -27.86 -17.85 -7.89
CA LYS A 2 -27.90 -19.20 -7.31
C LYS A 2 -29.03 -20.00 -8.00
N ASN A 3 -28.81 -21.28 -8.16
CA ASN A 3 -29.79 -22.29 -8.49
C ASN A 3 -30.30 -22.41 -9.93
N ARG A 4 -29.90 -23.52 -10.56
CA ARG A 4 -30.78 -24.48 -11.25
C ARG A 4 -29.95 -25.48 -12.03
N ARG A 5 -29.67 -26.66 -11.48
CA ARG A 5 -29.38 -27.93 -12.19
C ARG A 5 -29.31 -29.11 -11.22
N ILE A 6 -30.43 -29.44 -10.59
CA ILE A 6 -30.63 -30.74 -9.95
C ILE A 6 -32.12 -31.09 -10.14
N THR A 7 -32.51 -31.63 -11.26
CA THR A 7 -33.81 -32.29 -11.43
C THR A 7 -33.87 -33.13 -12.72
N ASN A 8 -32.89 -33.96 -13.04
CA ASN A 8 -33.07 -34.92 -14.14
C ASN A 8 -32.51 -36.33 -13.88
N LEU A 9 -32.12 -36.66 -12.66
CA LEU A 9 -31.67 -38.04 -12.34
C LEU A 9 -32.78 -38.95 -11.72
N GLY A 10 -33.95 -38.40 -11.45
CA GLY A 10 -35.03 -39.16 -10.80
C GLY A 10 -36.00 -39.88 -11.75
N LEU A 11 -36.03 -39.52 -13.03
CA LEU A 11 -37.03 -40.08 -13.95
C LEU A 11 -36.58 -41.33 -14.72
N THR A 12 -35.32 -41.64 -14.82
CA THR A 12 -34.83 -42.83 -15.55
C THR A 12 -34.81 -44.10 -14.72
N ALA A 13 -34.80 -44.03 -13.41
CA ALA A 13 -34.83 -45.23 -12.53
C ALA A 13 -36.21 -45.87 -12.41
N ILE A 14 -37.31 -45.15 -12.63
CA ILE A 14 -38.67 -45.65 -12.51
C ILE A 14 -39.12 -46.41 -13.78
N ALA A 15 -38.57 -46.07 -14.94
CA ALA A 15 -38.92 -46.72 -16.20
C ALA A 15 -38.33 -48.14 -16.35
N VAL A 16 -37.19 -48.44 -15.73
CA VAL A 16 -36.52 -49.76 -15.81
C VAL A 16 -37.22 -50.81 -14.89
N LEU A 17 -37.80 -50.39 -13.77
CA LEU A 17 -38.52 -51.30 -12.86
C LEU A 17 -39.89 -51.68 -13.38
N ALA A 18 -40.56 -50.90 -14.20
CA ALA A 18 -41.85 -51.19 -14.78
C ALA A 18 -41.77 -52.24 -15.92
N THR A 19 -40.67 -52.33 -16.66
CA THR A 19 -40.48 -53.31 -17.74
C THR A 19 -40.15 -54.74 -17.25
N CYS A 20 -39.55 -54.88 -16.05
CA CYS A 20 -39.32 -56.21 -15.45
C CYS A 20 -40.58 -56.84 -14.89
N ALA A 21 -41.56 -56.08 -14.39
CA ALA A 21 -42.80 -56.63 -13.82
C ALA A 21 -43.74 -57.17 -14.88
N VAL A 22 -43.76 -56.63 -16.10
CA VAL A 22 -44.65 -57.13 -17.18
C VAL A 22 -44.16 -58.46 -17.74
N ASN A 23 -42.88 -58.79 -17.74
CA ASN A 23 -42.35 -60.07 -18.23
C ASN A 23 -42.57 -61.25 -17.25
N ILE A 24 -42.78 -60.97 -15.96
CA ILE A 24 -43.09 -62.07 -14.97
C ILE A 24 -44.54 -62.51 -15.03
N ILE A 25 -45.47 -61.63 -15.39
CA ILE A 25 -46.88 -61.94 -15.49
C ILE A 25 -47.18 -62.78 -16.75
N GLN A 26 -46.51 -62.63 -17.85
CA GLN A 26 -46.64 -63.43 -19.05
C GLN A 26 -46.02 -64.82 -18.93
N ALA A 27 -45.12 -65.07 -18.02
CA ALA A 27 -44.55 -66.38 -17.77
C ALA A 27 -45.46 -67.28 -16.94
N GLN A 28 -46.44 -66.74 -16.20
CA GLN A 28 -47.42 -67.56 -15.41
C GLN A 28 -48.66 -68.00 -16.21
N GLU A 29 -49.02 -67.32 -17.27
CA GLU A 29 -50.15 -67.59 -18.08
C GLU A 29 -49.92 -68.77 -19.09
N ILE A 30 -48.69 -69.07 -19.43
CA ILE A 30 -48.26 -70.16 -20.31
C ILE A 30 -48.18 -71.52 -19.56
N ALA A 31 -48.11 -71.45 -18.22
CA ALA A 31 -48.00 -72.69 -17.42
C ALA A 31 -49.34 -73.42 -17.14
N ALA A 32 -50.52 -72.83 -17.49
CA ALA A 32 -51.85 -73.41 -17.16
C ALA A 32 -52.48 -74.12 -18.31
N GLU A 33 -51.92 -74.21 -19.50
CA GLU A 33 -52.60 -74.82 -20.68
C GLU A 33 -51.94 -76.12 -21.19
N ILE A 34 -51.06 -76.77 -20.44
CA ILE A 34 -50.49 -78.08 -20.76
C ILE A 34 -50.89 -79.11 -19.73
N SER A 35 -52.18 -79.44 -19.75
CA SER A 35 -52.72 -80.72 -19.12
C SER A 35 -53.26 -81.59 -20.22
N THR A 36 -52.45 -82.16 -21.07
CA THR A 36 -52.76 -83.35 -21.87
C THR A 36 -51.90 -84.50 -21.41
N PRO A 37 -52.40 -85.71 -21.36
CA PRO A 37 -51.66 -86.82 -20.79
C PRO A 37 -50.40 -87.11 -21.60
N VAL A 38 -49.28 -87.08 -20.90
CA VAL A 38 -47.96 -87.47 -21.45
C VAL A 38 -48.05 -88.97 -21.80
N GLU A 39 -48.23 -89.25 -23.03
CA GLU A 39 -47.92 -90.54 -23.63
C GLU A 39 -46.44 -90.75 -23.44
N THR A 40 -46.06 -91.82 -22.75
CA THR A 40 -44.64 -92.12 -22.40
C THR A 40 -43.86 -92.40 -23.69
N LEU A 41 -43.38 -91.31 -24.28
CA LEU A 41 -42.29 -91.39 -25.30
C LEU A 41 -41.03 -91.86 -24.55
N LEU A 42 -40.65 -93.09 -24.83
CA LEU A 42 -39.30 -93.61 -24.51
C LEU A 42 -38.31 -92.69 -25.19
N ILE A 43 -37.87 -91.61 -24.52
CA ILE A 43 -36.83 -90.72 -24.97
C ILE A 43 -35.58 -91.58 -24.90
N ASP A 44 -35.02 -91.90 -26.08
CA ASP A 44 -33.72 -92.57 -26.21
C ASP A 44 -32.68 -91.87 -25.37
N SER A 45 -32.15 -92.54 -24.37
CA SER A 45 -31.16 -91.97 -23.44
C SER A 45 -29.99 -91.29 -24.15
N SER A 46 -29.72 -91.79 -25.37
CA SER A 46 -28.63 -91.21 -26.19
C SER A 46 -28.95 -89.78 -26.71
N ILE A 47 -30.25 -89.47 -26.89
CA ILE A 47 -30.64 -88.06 -27.30
C ILE A 47 -30.56 -87.13 -26.11
N LEU A 48 -30.92 -87.61 -24.91
CA LEU A 48 -30.85 -86.83 -23.67
C LEU A 48 -29.38 -86.54 -23.33
N ASP A 49 -28.51 -87.58 -23.43
CA ASP A 49 -27.08 -87.36 -23.20
C ASP A 49 -26.48 -86.40 -24.17
N LYS A 50 -26.80 -86.42 -25.47
CA LYS A 50 -26.36 -85.41 -26.48
C LYS A 50 -26.91 -84.04 -26.18
N ALA A 51 -28.12 -83.91 -25.74
CA ALA A 51 -28.74 -82.64 -25.34
C ALA A 51 -28.02 -82.07 -24.11
N MET A 52 -27.71 -82.88 -23.13
CA MET A 52 -26.95 -82.49 -21.93
C MET A 52 -25.49 -82.03 -22.29
N ASP A 53 -24.82 -82.73 -23.19
CA ASP A 53 -23.50 -82.39 -23.67
C ASP A 53 -23.50 -81.01 -24.42
N VAL A 54 -24.52 -80.81 -25.27
CA VAL A 54 -24.69 -79.54 -25.97
C VAL A 54 -24.99 -78.38 -24.99
N ILE A 55 -25.81 -78.60 -24.01
CA ILE A 55 -26.15 -77.66 -22.94
C ILE A 55 -24.87 -77.34 -22.12
N GLY A 56 -24.16 -78.44 -21.73
CA GLY A 56 -22.88 -78.29 -20.99
C GLY A 56 -21.85 -77.49 -21.77
N SER A 57 -21.64 -77.79 -23.06
CA SER A 57 -20.72 -77.09 -23.91
C SER A 57 -21.10 -75.58 -24.11
N LYS A 58 -22.41 -75.33 -24.30
CA LYS A 58 -22.94 -73.95 -24.38
C LYS A 58 -22.77 -73.15 -23.06
N ASN A 59 -23.04 -73.80 -21.94
CA ASN A 59 -22.85 -73.19 -20.65
C ASN A 59 -21.37 -72.83 -20.39
N ASN A 60 -20.47 -73.76 -20.73
CA ASN A 60 -19.02 -73.48 -20.62
C ASN A 60 -18.56 -72.39 -21.58
N ALA A 61 -19.06 -72.35 -22.80
CA ALA A 61 -18.80 -71.28 -23.74
C ALA A 61 -19.33 -69.91 -23.26
N SER A 62 -20.58 -69.97 -22.69
CA SER A 62 -21.19 -68.78 -22.11
C SER A 62 -20.42 -68.23 -20.88
N ALA A 63 -19.97 -69.17 -20.02
CA ALA A 63 -19.15 -68.81 -18.85
C ALA A 63 -17.79 -68.21 -19.28
N ALA A 64 -17.12 -68.77 -20.29
CA ALA A 64 -15.91 -68.23 -20.85
C ALA A 64 -16.11 -66.83 -21.46
N THR A 65 -17.20 -66.66 -22.21
CA THR A 65 -17.57 -65.36 -22.78
C THR A 65 -17.88 -64.32 -21.69
N GLN A 66 -18.57 -64.71 -20.66
CA GLN A 66 -18.88 -63.83 -19.52
C GLN A 66 -17.62 -63.45 -18.75
N ALA A 67 -16.68 -64.37 -18.58
CA ALA A 67 -15.40 -64.07 -17.98
C ALA A 67 -14.58 -63.06 -18.82
N GLU A 68 -14.62 -63.20 -20.16
CA GLU A 68 -13.95 -62.22 -21.06
C GLU A 68 -14.63 -60.85 -21.06
N ILE A 69 -15.97 -60.81 -21.04
CA ILE A 69 -16.74 -59.56 -20.88
C ILE A 69 -16.36 -58.86 -19.56
N SER A 70 -16.30 -59.61 -18.47
CA SER A 70 -15.92 -59.08 -17.16
C SER A 70 -14.48 -58.56 -17.16
N ARG A 71 -13.54 -59.29 -17.80
CA ARG A 71 -12.17 -58.86 -17.96
C ARG A 71 -12.05 -57.57 -18.75
N LEU A 72 -12.76 -57.45 -19.87
CA LEU A 72 -12.79 -56.25 -20.71
C LEU A 72 -13.42 -55.07 -20.00
N ALA A 73 -14.53 -55.30 -19.27
CA ALA A 73 -15.21 -54.28 -18.48
C ALA A 73 -14.28 -53.72 -17.38
N ASN A 74 -13.57 -54.60 -16.66
CA ASN A 74 -12.62 -54.19 -15.64
C ASN A 74 -11.41 -53.41 -16.24
N ALA A 75 -10.89 -53.90 -17.39
CA ALA A 75 -9.82 -53.22 -18.11
C ALA A 75 -10.27 -51.81 -18.60
N ALA A 76 -11.46 -51.70 -19.15
CA ALA A 76 -12.03 -50.43 -19.57
C ALA A 76 -12.21 -49.43 -18.39
N SER A 77 -12.72 -49.94 -17.26
CA SER A 77 -12.87 -49.14 -16.03
C SER A 77 -11.54 -48.67 -15.50
N SER A 78 -10.54 -49.56 -15.45
CA SER A 78 -9.17 -49.18 -15.02
C SER A 78 -8.53 -48.14 -15.94
N SER A 79 -8.64 -48.32 -17.26
CA SER A 79 -8.13 -47.34 -18.22
C SER A 79 -8.84 -45.98 -18.15
N TYR A 80 -10.16 -46.01 -17.87
CA TYR A 80 -10.91 -44.78 -17.68
C TYR A 80 -10.46 -44.02 -16.41
N GLU A 81 -10.28 -44.75 -15.30
CA GLU A 81 -9.78 -44.15 -14.05
C GLU A 81 -8.36 -43.59 -14.20
N GLU A 82 -7.49 -44.29 -14.95
CA GLU A 82 -6.16 -43.82 -15.27
C GLU A 82 -6.22 -42.56 -16.15
N PHE A 83 -7.01 -42.57 -17.21
CA PHE A 83 -7.22 -41.39 -18.04
C PHE A 83 -7.72 -40.19 -17.23
N LYS A 84 -8.69 -40.44 -16.35
CA LYS A 84 -9.22 -39.36 -15.48
C LYS A 84 -8.15 -38.78 -14.57
N ARG A 85 -7.35 -39.65 -13.91
CA ARG A 85 -6.23 -39.16 -13.06
C ARG A 85 -5.23 -38.35 -13.83
N GLU A 86 -4.83 -38.82 -15.03
CA GLU A 86 -3.87 -38.07 -15.85
C GLU A 86 -4.45 -36.74 -16.35
N ASN A 87 -5.75 -36.71 -16.66
CA ASN A 87 -6.41 -35.47 -17.05
C ASN A 87 -6.49 -34.47 -15.88
N ASP A 88 -6.80 -34.93 -14.68
CA ASP A 88 -6.84 -34.11 -13.47
C ASP A 88 -5.42 -33.57 -13.13
N ASN A 89 -4.39 -34.41 -13.29
CA ASN A 89 -2.99 -34.02 -13.16
C ASN A 89 -2.58 -32.96 -14.18
N LEU A 90 -2.98 -33.15 -15.44
CA LEU A 90 -2.72 -32.19 -16.50
C LEU A 90 -3.33 -30.84 -16.21
N GLU A 91 -4.61 -30.81 -15.78
CA GLU A 91 -5.30 -29.57 -15.40
C GLU A 91 -4.61 -28.87 -14.22
N ALA A 92 -4.23 -29.63 -13.19
CA ALA A 92 -3.46 -29.10 -12.06
C ALA A 92 -2.12 -28.48 -12.49
N LEU A 93 -1.38 -29.17 -13.38
CA LEU A 93 -0.12 -28.67 -13.92
C LEU A 93 -0.28 -27.43 -14.79
N LEU A 94 -1.38 -27.34 -15.55
CA LEU A 94 -1.68 -26.14 -16.34
C LEU A 94 -1.94 -24.94 -15.45
N VAL A 95 -2.71 -25.09 -14.37
CA VAL A 95 -2.96 -24.04 -13.38
C VAL A 95 -1.68 -23.64 -12.68
N LEU A 96 -0.85 -24.60 -12.27
CA LEU A 96 0.43 -24.34 -11.61
C LEU A 96 1.39 -23.58 -12.55
N ASN A 97 1.49 -24.00 -13.80
CA ASN A 97 2.32 -23.32 -14.81
C ASN A 97 1.84 -21.87 -15.07
N ALA A 98 0.53 -21.65 -15.12
CA ALA A 98 -0.03 -20.30 -15.23
C ALA A 98 0.37 -19.44 -14.01
N GLY A 99 0.32 -20.01 -12.81
CA GLY A 99 0.80 -19.39 -11.57
C GLY A 99 2.28 -19.02 -11.61
N PHE A 100 3.13 -19.95 -12.05
CA PHE A 100 4.57 -19.70 -12.21
C PHE A 100 4.88 -18.61 -13.24
N ARG A 101 4.22 -18.63 -14.38
CA ARG A 101 4.40 -17.59 -15.42
C ARG A 101 4.02 -16.21 -14.89
N LYS A 102 2.92 -16.11 -14.11
CA LYS A 102 2.55 -14.87 -13.44
C LYS A 102 3.61 -14.42 -12.43
N SER A 103 4.13 -15.34 -11.62
CA SER A 103 5.19 -15.03 -10.65
C SER A 103 6.48 -14.57 -11.33
N ILE A 104 6.87 -15.21 -12.42
CA ILE A 104 8.04 -14.79 -13.22
C ILE A 104 7.84 -13.38 -13.76
N SER A 105 6.69 -13.09 -14.37
CA SER A 105 6.38 -11.74 -14.88
C SER A 105 6.45 -10.66 -13.78
N ILE A 106 5.94 -10.96 -12.58
CA ILE A 106 6.04 -10.04 -11.43
C ILE A 106 7.51 -9.85 -11.01
N GLN A 107 8.30 -10.92 -10.98
CA GLN A 107 9.72 -10.84 -10.63
C GLN A 107 10.51 -10.03 -11.66
N GLU A 108 10.25 -10.21 -12.96
CA GLU A 108 10.86 -9.43 -14.04
C GLU A 108 10.53 -7.92 -13.90
N GLN A 109 9.27 -7.58 -13.59
CA GLN A 109 8.88 -6.20 -13.32
C GLN A 109 9.58 -5.63 -12.08
N ASN A 110 9.72 -6.42 -11.02
CA ASN A 110 10.45 -6.01 -9.83
C ASN A 110 11.93 -5.78 -10.10
N ILE A 111 12.57 -6.65 -10.89
CA ILE A 111 13.97 -6.48 -11.32
C ILE A 111 14.13 -5.17 -12.09
N ALA A 112 13.28 -4.93 -13.10
CA ALA A 112 13.31 -3.68 -13.87
C ALA A 112 13.12 -2.43 -12.99
N SER A 113 12.22 -2.50 -12.00
CA SER A 113 12.01 -1.42 -11.03
C SER A 113 13.22 -1.22 -10.11
N LEU A 114 13.87 -2.30 -9.69
CA LEU A 114 15.09 -2.24 -8.89
C LEU A 114 16.26 -1.66 -9.68
N ASP A 115 16.43 -2.07 -10.94
CA ASP A 115 17.47 -1.52 -11.83
C ASP A 115 17.29 -0.01 -12.02
N GLN A 116 16.06 0.44 -12.25
CA GLN A 116 15.74 1.86 -12.31
C GLN A 116 16.03 2.59 -10.99
N SER A 117 15.75 1.95 -9.86
CA SER A 117 16.01 2.51 -8.53
C SER A 117 17.51 2.60 -8.26
N ILE A 118 18.29 1.60 -8.66
CA ILE A 118 19.75 1.61 -8.54
C ILE A 118 20.37 2.73 -9.38
N ALA A 119 19.91 2.90 -10.62
CA ALA A 119 20.35 4.01 -11.48
C ALA A 119 20.05 5.37 -10.86
N ASN A 120 18.89 5.54 -10.25
CA ASN A 120 18.49 6.76 -9.57
C ASN A 120 19.32 7.02 -8.28
N VAL A 121 19.70 5.97 -7.54
CA VAL A 121 20.52 6.10 -6.31
C VAL A 121 21.88 6.75 -6.61
N GLU A 122 22.51 6.39 -7.72
CA GLU A 122 23.79 7.02 -8.11
C GLU A 122 23.65 8.52 -8.34
N ILE A 123 22.58 8.94 -9.03
CA ILE A 123 22.27 10.36 -9.26
C ILE A 123 22.01 11.07 -7.92
N VAL A 124 21.14 10.47 -7.09
CA VAL A 124 20.78 11.03 -5.78
C VAL A 124 22.01 11.18 -4.90
N THR A 125 22.88 10.18 -4.83
CA THR A 125 24.09 10.20 -4.00
C THR A 125 25.06 11.29 -4.42
N ARG A 126 25.12 11.62 -5.71
CA ARG A 126 26.00 12.69 -6.24
C ARG A 126 25.38 14.07 -6.14
N GLU A 127 24.11 14.22 -6.44
CA GLU A 127 23.48 15.54 -6.60
C GLU A 127 22.89 16.10 -5.31
N ILE A 128 22.41 15.27 -4.41
CA ILE A 128 21.81 15.73 -3.14
C ILE A 128 22.82 16.48 -2.24
N PRO A 129 24.08 16.04 -2.05
CA PRO A 129 25.06 16.81 -1.28
C PRO A 129 25.29 18.20 -1.86
N LEU A 130 25.42 18.32 -3.17
CA LEU A 130 25.59 19.61 -3.84
C LEU A 130 24.37 20.53 -3.68
N LEU A 131 23.16 19.94 -3.73
CA LEU A 131 21.93 20.68 -3.45
C LEU A 131 21.87 21.18 -2.01
N MET A 132 22.22 20.34 -1.04
CA MET A 132 22.24 20.71 0.38
C MET A 132 23.21 21.87 0.65
N ASP A 133 24.41 21.86 0.05
CA ASP A 133 25.36 22.96 0.19
C ASP A 133 24.80 24.25 -0.39
N LYS A 134 24.20 24.23 -1.56
CA LYS A 134 23.51 25.38 -2.15
C LYS A 134 22.36 25.88 -1.26
N MET A 135 21.59 24.98 -0.68
CA MET A 135 20.50 25.31 0.25
C MET A 135 21.03 26.00 1.49
N LEU A 136 22.12 25.49 2.11
CA LEU A 136 22.73 26.15 3.27
C LEU A 136 23.28 27.53 2.92
N SER A 137 23.98 27.64 1.81
CA SER A 137 24.53 28.96 1.36
C SER A 137 23.39 29.94 1.08
N SER A 138 22.27 29.50 0.51
CA SER A 138 21.12 30.38 0.25
C SER A 138 20.48 30.87 1.55
N ILE A 139 20.34 29.97 2.56
CA ILE A 139 19.74 30.38 3.83
C ILE A 139 20.68 31.27 4.66
N GLU A 140 21.99 31.07 4.57
CA GLU A 140 22.98 31.99 5.17
C GLU A 140 22.86 33.41 4.58
N GLN A 141 22.77 33.52 3.26
CA GLN A 141 22.56 34.80 2.60
C GLN A 141 21.22 35.43 2.99
N PHE A 142 20.16 34.61 3.06
CA PHE A 142 18.88 35.09 3.49
C PHE A 142 18.89 35.61 4.93
N ILE A 143 19.54 34.94 5.86
CA ILE A 143 19.68 35.35 7.25
C ILE A 143 20.49 36.64 7.37
N ALA A 144 21.52 36.77 6.55
CA ALA A 144 22.34 38.00 6.53
C ALA A 144 21.56 39.24 6.05
N LEU A 145 20.59 39.06 5.16
CA LEU A 145 19.73 40.13 4.66
C LEU A 145 18.48 40.37 5.52
N ASP A 146 18.13 39.44 6.39
CA ASP A 146 16.94 39.48 7.24
C ASP A 146 17.13 40.44 8.42
N TYR A 147 16.08 40.61 9.23
CA TYR A 147 16.15 41.31 10.52
C TYR A 147 17.12 40.61 11.48
N PRO A 148 17.89 41.35 12.28
CA PRO A 148 18.92 40.79 13.18
C PRO A 148 18.28 40.31 14.50
N PHE A 149 17.52 39.23 14.47
CA PHE A 149 17.00 38.59 15.66
C PHE A 149 17.63 37.19 15.83
N HIS A 150 17.87 36.79 17.06
CA HIS A 150 18.49 35.52 17.43
C HIS A 150 19.72 35.16 16.58
N VAL A 151 20.58 36.13 16.33
CA VAL A 151 21.71 36.01 15.38
C VAL A 151 22.61 34.83 15.75
N ASP A 152 23.00 34.72 17.03
CA ASP A 152 23.87 33.63 17.49
C ASP A 152 23.23 32.26 17.41
N GLU A 153 21.95 32.16 17.76
CA GLU A 153 21.21 30.90 17.68
C GLU A 153 21.06 30.44 16.21
N ARG A 154 20.75 31.37 15.32
CA ARG A 154 20.61 31.08 13.88
C ARG A 154 21.97 30.69 13.27
N ALA A 155 23.05 31.37 13.63
CA ALA A 155 24.41 31.03 13.22
C ALA A 155 24.87 29.66 13.74
N ASN A 156 24.55 29.33 15.00
CA ASN A 156 24.85 28.02 15.60
C ASN A 156 24.09 26.92 14.89
N ARG A 157 22.85 27.17 14.52
CA ARG A 157 22.01 26.18 13.79
C ARG A 157 22.57 25.91 12.39
N ILE A 158 23.07 26.93 11.70
CA ILE A 158 23.76 26.78 10.41
C ILE A 158 25.01 25.93 10.57
N SER A 159 25.87 26.29 11.54
CA SER A 159 27.12 25.57 11.77
C SER A 159 26.88 24.11 12.14
N PHE A 160 25.85 23.81 12.92
CA PHE A 160 25.43 22.44 13.25
C PHE A 160 25.00 21.67 11.99
N ALA A 161 24.18 22.28 11.13
CA ALA A 161 23.74 21.65 9.88
C ALA A 161 24.93 21.41 8.95
N ARG A 162 25.87 22.33 8.87
CA ARG A 162 27.09 22.19 8.07
C ARG A 162 27.97 21.04 8.59
N ALA A 163 28.21 21.00 9.89
CA ALA A 163 28.94 19.90 10.52
C ALA A 163 28.27 18.52 10.28
N ALA A 164 26.95 18.46 10.26
CA ALA A 164 26.22 17.23 9.95
C ALA A 164 26.41 16.82 8.47
N ILE A 165 26.44 17.76 7.54
CA ILE A 165 26.72 17.47 6.11
C ILE A 165 28.12 16.89 5.93
N ASP A 166 29.11 17.44 6.63
CA ASP A 166 30.52 17.01 6.53
C ASP A 166 30.77 15.68 7.22
N ASN A 167 29.89 15.22 8.10
CA ASN A 167 30.07 13.98 8.84
C ASN A 167 29.77 12.76 7.93
N PRO A 168 30.76 11.87 7.66
CA PRO A 168 30.55 10.67 6.83
C PRO A 168 29.62 9.63 7.46
N ASP A 169 29.49 9.60 8.81
CA ASP A 169 28.68 8.62 9.52
C ASP A 169 27.17 8.93 9.48
N VAL A 170 26.80 10.13 9.01
CA VAL A 170 25.41 10.54 8.89
C VAL A 170 24.89 10.19 7.50
N SER A 171 23.73 9.53 7.43
CA SER A 171 23.10 9.18 6.15
C SER A 171 22.68 10.43 5.37
N ILE A 172 22.67 10.35 4.03
CA ILE A 172 22.24 11.45 3.16
C ILE A 172 20.82 11.91 3.50
N ALA A 173 19.93 10.97 3.80
CA ALA A 173 18.55 11.28 4.17
C ALA A 173 18.47 12.11 5.47
N GLU A 174 19.29 11.77 6.47
CA GLU A 174 19.33 12.51 7.74
C GLU A 174 19.96 13.89 7.56
N LYS A 175 21.02 14.00 6.78
CA LYS A 175 21.61 15.31 6.40
C LYS A 175 20.56 16.21 5.76
N PHE A 176 19.84 15.69 4.78
CA PHE A 176 18.78 16.43 4.08
C PHE A 176 17.64 16.83 5.02
N ARG A 177 17.24 15.91 5.92
CA ARG A 177 16.23 16.19 6.94
C ARG A 177 16.62 17.38 7.82
N GLN A 178 17.87 17.45 8.24
CA GLN A 178 18.37 18.56 9.07
C GLN A 178 18.34 19.90 8.34
N VAL A 179 18.72 19.92 7.07
CA VAL A 179 18.60 21.12 6.24
C VAL A 179 17.14 21.55 6.12
N LEU A 180 16.22 20.63 5.88
CA LEU A 180 14.79 20.93 5.81
C LEU A 180 14.22 21.46 7.13
N VAL A 181 14.62 20.89 8.26
CA VAL A 181 14.20 21.38 9.60
C VAL A 181 14.67 22.81 9.80
N MET A 182 15.87 23.16 9.36
CA MET A 182 16.37 24.55 9.40
C MET A 182 15.48 25.48 8.58
N TYR A 183 15.14 25.11 7.34
CA TYR A 183 14.21 25.88 6.50
C TYR A 183 12.82 26.02 7.14
N GLN A 184 12.30 24.95 7.76
CA GLN A 184 11.02 24.99 8.47
C GLN A 184 11.06 25.96 9.65
N THR A 185 12.16 25.96 10.41
CA THR A 185 12.35 26.88 11.53
C THR A 185 12.39 28.31 11.01
N GLU A 186 13.18 28.58 9.99
CA GLU A 186 13.24 29.92 9.39
C GLU A 186 11.86 30.35 8.85
N ASN A 187 11.15 29.48 8.17
CA ASN A 187 9.79 29.79 7.70
C ASN A 187 8.81 30.06 8.84
N SER A 188 8.98 29.41 10.00
CA SER A 188 8.12 29.63 11.17
C SER A 188 8.26 31.04 11.74
N TYR A 189 9.46 31.61 11.68
CA TYR A 189 9.69 32.98 12.16
C TYR A 189 8.85 34.03 11.43
N GLY A 190 8.47 33.79 10.17
CA GLY A 190 7.55 34.68 9.44
C GLY A 190 6.12 34.71 9.96
N ARG A 191 5.72 33.73 10.77
CA ARG A 191 4.35 33.55 11.28
C ARG A 191 4.23 33.72 12.78
N THR A 192 5.36 33.79 13.49
CA THR A 192 5.39 33.86 14.96
C THR A 192 5.62 35.27 15.42
N THR A 193 4.98 35.61 16.53
CA THR A 193 5.23 36.83 17.28
C THR A 193 5.96 36.46 18.56
N GLU A 194 7.01 37.15 18.88
CA GLU A 194 7.91 36.81 19.97
C GLU A 194 8.44 38.09 20.66
N THR A 195 8.78 37.99 21.93
CA THR A 195 9.46 39.03 22.69
C THR A 195 10.55 38.42 23.54
N TYR A 196 11.64 39.12 23.62
CA TYR A 196 12.82 38.80 24.43
C TYR A 196 13.52 40.04 24.87
N SER A 197 14.34 39.95 25.96
CA SER A 197 15.18 41.05 26.43
C SER A 197 16.56 40.92 25.81
N ASP A 198 17.12 42.05 25.42
CA ASP A 198 18.45 42.13 24.83
C ASP A 198 19.12 43.48 25.20
N THR A 199 20.42 43.56 25.05
CA THR A 199 21.17 44.83 25.20
C THR A 199 21.56 45.36 23.83
N ILE A 200 21.07 46.52 23.47
CA ILE A 200 21.38 47.18 22.18
C ILE A 200 22.03 48.51 22.36
N VAL A 201 22.80 48.93 21.37
CA VAL A 201 23.41 50.24 21.36
C VAL A 201 22.44 51.26 20.77
N ILE A 202 22.02 52.25 21.58
CA ILE A 202 21.14 53.33 21.18
C ILE A 202 21.89 54.64 21.39
N ASN A 203 22.05 55.43 20.35
CA ASN A 203 22.77 56.71 20.42
C ASN A 203 24.16 56.60 21.08
N GLY A 204 24.89 55.50 20.81
CA GLY A 204 26.23 55.26 21.33
C GLY A 204 26.28 54.75 22.78
N ALA A 205 25.16 54.46 23.42
CA ALA A 205 25.09 53.92 24.76
C ALA A 205 24.40 52.54 24.74
N GLU A 206 24.98 51.57 25.44
CA GLU A 206 24.34 50.26 25.66
C GLU A 206 23.11 50.41 26.59
N ARG A 207 21.98 49.87 26.19
CA ARG A 207 20.74 49.87 26.97
C ARG A 207 20.04 48.54 26.91
N ASP A 208 19.51 48.14 28.04
CA ASP A 208 18.67 46.97 28.14
C ASP A 208 17.27 47.30 27.62
N VAL A 209 16.82 46.50 26.68
CA VAL A 209 15.53 46.70 26.00
C VAL A 209 14.74 45.41 25.93
N ASN A 210 13.42 45.55 25.82
CA ASN A 210 12.54 44.48 25.43
C ASN A 210 12.28 44.60 23.93
N ILE A 211 12.65 43.58 23.20
CA ILE A 211 12.45 43.50 21.76
C ILE A 211 11.15 42.75 21.48
N ALA A 212 10.32 43.26 20.57
CA ALA A 212 9.17 42.57 20.02
C ALA A 212 9.41 42.33 18.53
N ARG A 213 9.31 41.08 18.12
CA ARG A 213 9.37 40.66 16.73
C ARG A 213 7.99 40.21 16.28
N ILE A 214 7.50 40.75 15.20
CA ILE A 214 6.21 40.36 14.60
C ILE A 214 6.50 39.81 13.21
N GLY A 215 6.52 38.49 13.13
CA GLY A 215 6.93 37.80 11.90
C GLY A 215 8.28 38.23 11.41
N ARG A 216 8.34 38.60 10.14
CA ARG A 216 9.45 39.28 9.45
C ARG A 216 9.02 40.63 8.91
N VAL A 217 8.03 41.25 9.57
CA VAL A 217 7.44 42.51 9.15
C VAL A 217 7.95 43.66 10.00
N ALA A 218 8.12 43.40 11.30
CA ALA A 218 8.55 44.44 12.24
C ALA A 218 9.44 43.85 13.35
N LEU A 219 10.52 44.52 13.63
CA LEU A 219 11.39 44.30 14.79
C LEU A 219 11.51 45.63 15.54
N MET A 220 11.03 45.65 16.78
CA MET A 220 10.88 46.87 17.56
C MET A 220 11.44 46.65 18.95
N TYR A 221 11.89 47.75 19.57
CA TYR A 221 12.35 47.74 20.95
C TYR A 221 11.64 48.76 21.79
N GLN A 222 11.60 48.51 23.09
CA GLN A 222 11.25 49.47 24.14
C GLN A 222 12.22 49.30 25.29
N THR A 223 12.80 50.41 25.77
CA THR A 223 13.66 50.42 26.96
C THR A 223 12.87 49.93 28.21
N THR A 224 13.57 49.37 29.18
CA THR A 224 12.96 48.84 30.41
C THR A 224 12.22 49.92 31.17
N ASP A 225 12.68 51.17 31.13
CA ASP A 225 12.02 52.35 31.70
C ASP A 225 10.84 52.87 30.86
N ARG A 226 10.60 52.28 29.67
CA ARG A 226 9.55 52.60 28.69
C ARG A 226 9.64 54.05 28.16
N GLN A 227 10.74 54.70 28.29
CA GLN A 227 10.89 56.08 27.84
C GLN A 227 11.25 56.17 26.36
N VAL A 228 12.10 55.23 25.88
CA VAL A 228 12.57 55.22 24.51
C VAL A 228 11.98 54.01 23.80
N THR A 229 11.49 54.21 22.59
CA THR A 229 10.97 53.18 21.69
C THR A 229 11.56 53.39 20.31
N GLY A 230 11.79 52.28 19.62
CA GLY A 230 12.28 52.33 18.27
C GLY A 230 12.00 51.07 17.47
N ALA A 231 12.40 51.08 16.22
CA ALA A 231 12.27 49.96 15.31
C ALA A 231 13.57 49.79 14.51
N TRP A 232 13.78 48.57 14.03
CA TRP A 232 14.90 48.30 13.13
C TRP A 232 14.58 48.76 11.71
N ASP A 233 15.44 49.58 11.15
CA ASP A 233 15.43 49.92 9.72
C ASP A 233 16.29 48.90 8.95
N ASN A 234 15.64 48.06 8.15
CA ASN A 234 16.36 47.04 7.40
C ASN A 234 17.15 47.58 6.21
N ASN A 235 16.80 48.79 5.71
CA ASN A 235 17.54 49.46 4.62
C ASN A 235 18.82 50.12 5.15
N ALA A 236 18.68 50.87 6.24
CA ALA A 236 19.83 51.53 6.89
C ALA A 236 20.66 50.56 7.74
N ARG A 237 20.09 49.35 8.08
CA ARG A 237 20.73 48.34 8.96
C ARG A 237 21.08 48.92 10.34
N GLU A 238 20.19 49.74 10.90
CA GLU A 238 20.36 50.37 12.20
C GLU A 238 19.03 50.46 12.99
N TRP A 239 19.18 50.67 14.31
CA TRP A 239 18.04 50.95 15.17
C TRP A 239 17.67 52.41 15.07
N VAL A 240 16.42 52.70 14.71
CA VAL A 240 15.89 54.06 14.62
C VAL A 240 14.95 54.32 15.77
N GLU A 241 15.21 55.44 16.51
CA GLU A 241 14.32 55.90 17.57
C GLU A 241 13.04 56.48 16.97
N LEU A 242 11.90 56.13 17.53
CA LEU A 242 10.58 56.55 17.07
C LEU A 242 9.99 57.56 18.03
N PRO A 243 9.13 58.50 17.54
CA PRO A 243 8.43 59.44 18.40
C PRO A 243 7.60 58.72 19.48
N ALA A 244 7.96 58.95 20.75
CA ALA A 244 7.36 58.25 21.87
C ALA A 244 5.85 58.52 22.01
N GLY A 245 5.36 59.68 21.55
CA GLY A 245 3.96 60.02 21.58
C GLY A 245 3.07 59.13 20.75
N ASP A 246 3.57 58.69 19.60
CA ASP A 246 2.78 57.96 18.60
C ASP A 246 2.89 56.44 18.78
N TYR A 247 4.07 55.94 19.10
CA TYR A 247 4.37 54.51 19.01
C TYR A 247 4.57 53.79 20.36
N ARG A 248 4.78 54.54 21.47
CA ARG A 248 5.07 53.93 22.79
C ARG A 248 3.99 52.91 23.23
N THR A 249 2.72 53.29 23.14
CA THR A 249 1.63 52.44 23.54
C THR A 249 1.43 51.26 22.59
N ALA A 250 1.63 51.46 21.30
CA ALA A 250 1.51 50.42 20.30
C ALA A 250 2.59 49.36 20.50
N ILE A 251 3.86 49.75 20.68
CA ILE A 251 4.98 48.82 20.91
C ILE A 251 4.84 48.13 22.25
N GLN A 252 4.44 48.84 23.31
CA GLN A 252 4.12 48.20 24.60
C GLN A 252 3.03 47.14 24.46
N SER A 253 1.98 47.43 23.69
CA SER A 253 0.92 46.46 23.41
C SER A 253 1.42 45.25 22.62
N ALA A 254 2.30 45.48 21.64
CA ALA A 254 2.93 44.39 20.88
C ALA A 254 3.76 43.47 21.80
N ILE A 255 4.54 44.05 22.70
CA ILE A 255 5.33 43.30 23.69
C ILE A 255 4.40 42.48 24.60
N ARG A 256 3.30 43.05 25.12
CA ARG A 256 2.37 42.36 25.98
C ARG A 256 1.63 41.22 25.28
N VAL A 257 1.18 41.45 24.04
CA VAL A 257 0.57 40.38 23.22
C VAL A 257 1.59 39.28 22.91
N ALA A 258 2.81 39.65 22.56
CA ALA A 258 3.90 38.67 22.30
C ALA A 258 4.27 37.87 23.56
N SER A 259 4.21 38.50 24.75
CA SER A 259 4.39 37.83 26.05
C SER A 259 3.16 37.03 26.50
N GLN A 260 2.10 36.97 25.71
CA GLN A 260 0.82 36.31 26.07
C GLN A 260 0.14 36.91 27.32
N LEU A 261 0.45 38.13 27.67
CA LEU A 261 -0.14 38.85 28.79
C LEU A 261 -1.46 39.54 28.43
N ASP A 262 -1.64 39.84 27.13
CA ASP A 262 -2.85 40.42 26.58
C ASP A 262 -3.40 39.55 25.44
N ALA A 263 -4.71 39.63 25.22
CA ALA A 263 -5.35 38.96 24.09
C ALA A 263 -4.87 39.57 22.74
N PRO A 264 -4.77 38.77 21.68
CA PRO A 264 -4.43 39.27 20.34
C PRO A 264 -5.41 40.35 19.90
N ARG A 265 -4.89 41.47 19.40
CA ARG A 265 -5.66 42.60 18.92
C ARG A 265 -4.97 43.24 17.72
N ILE A 266 -5.71 44.10 17.02
CA ILE A 266 -5.12 44.92 15.94
C ILE A 266 -4.26 45.98 16.57
N ILE A 267 -3.02 46.08 16.14
CA ILE A 267 -2.01 47.05 16.61
C ILE A 267 -1.43 47.76 15.37
N GLU A 268 -1.44 49.06 15.40
CA GLU A 268 -0.77 49.87 14.38
C GLU A 268 0.70 49.95 14.71
N LEU A 269 1.57 49.49 13.81
CA LEU A 269 3.01 49.43 13.99
C LEU A 269 3.73 50.23 12.92
N PRO A 270 4.90 50.81 13.27
CA PRO A 270 5.76 51.47 12.28
C PRO A 270 6.42 50.41 11.39
N VAL A 271 5.83 50.15 10.26
CA VAL A 271 6.42 49.28 9.23
C VAL A 271 6.98 50.19 8.14
N LEU A 272 8.29 50.11 7.93
CA LEU A 272 8.91 50.79 6.79
C LEU A 272 8.40 50.16 5.50
N ALA A 273 8.09 51.01 4.51
CA ALA A 273 7.61 50.52 3.24
C ALA A 273 8.66 49.61 2.60
N PRO A 274 8.21 48.42 2.07
CA PRO A 274 9.14 47.56 1.34
C PRO A 274 9.72 48.31 0.15
N GLU A 275 11.02 48.12 -0.10
CA GLU A 275 11.67 48.65 -1.28
C GLU A 275 10.94 48.21 -2.53
N ALA A 276 10.71 49.11 -3.49
CA ALA A 276 10.07 48.75 -4.74
C ALA A 276 10.88 47.66 -5.44
N ALA A 277 10.25 46.57 -5.78
CA ALA A 277 10.88 45.49 -6.54
C ALA A 277 11.44 46.06 -7.85
N GLN A 278 12.76 45.98 -8.00
CA GLN A 278 13.45 46.35 -9.24
C GLN A 278 13.26 45.32 -10.33
#